data_62ea34b685b91634cf1ed36b2f916abf
#
_entry.id   62ea34b685b91634cf1ed36b2f916abf
#
_cell.length_a   1.000
_cell.length_b   1.000
_cell.length_c   1.000
_cell.angle_alpha   90.00
_cell.angle_beta   90.00
_cell.angle_gamma   90.00
#
_symmetry.space_group_name_H-M   'P 1'
#
loop_
_entity.id
_entity.type
_entity.pdbx_description
1 polymer ?
#
loop_
_entity_poly.entity_id
_entity_poly.type
_entity_poly.pdbx_seq_one_letter_code
_entity_poly.pdbx_strand_id
1 'polypeptide(L)'
;ILREGAAWLFPVAGHSRIGLGSYAGASKLRKPLEEFLRGLDVAATRFHGTYFPAGLGAPTVGRVFAVGDSAGHCLPLTGEGIRPAVYFGRVCGELVQSAIDGRIPFDRALQAYRARVFAHRRAYAMLRALQWAVRRMPATWLGPLAEFGGRPAIRARWWPRYLDFGK
;
A
#
# COMPACT_ATOMS: atom_id res chain seq x y z
N ILE A 1 10.18 7.49 18.94
CA ILE A 1 9.54 6.66 17.91
C ILE A 1 9.57 7.42 16.58
N LEU A 2 9.47 6.76 15.44
CA LEU A 2 9.68 7.30 14.10
C LEU A 2 8.84 8.56 13.81
N ARG A 3 9.48 9.62 13.33
CA ARG A 3 8.84 10.90 13.00
C ARG A 3 7.87 10.80 11.80
N GLU A 4 8.09 9.86 10.90
CA GLU A 4 7.35 9.70 9.65
C GLU A 4 7.07 8.22 9.41
N GLY A 5 6.39 7.56 10.36
CA GLY A 5 6.16 6.14 10.29
C GLY A 5 5.04 5.68 11.20
N ALA A 6 4.79 4.40 11.13
CA ALA A 6 3.83 3.69 11.97
C ALA A 6 4.44 2.40 12.50
N ALA A 7 4.01 2.01 13.69
CA ALA A 7 4.26 0.69 14.25
C ALA A 7 2.99 -0.14 14.16
N TRP A 8 3.14 -1.44 14.01
CA TRP A 8 2.02 -2.37 14.05
C TRP A 8 2.36 -3.63 14.84
N LEU A 9 1.35 -4.23 15.42
CA LEU A 9 1.41 -5.52 16.05
C LEU A 9 0.24 -6.36 15.55
N PHE A 10 0.53 -7.47 14.89
CA PHE A 10 -0.46 -8.41 14.41
C PHE A 10 -0.32 -9.73 15.15
N PRO A 11 -1.32 -10.15 15.94
CA PRO A 11 -1.36 -11.49 16.50
C PRO A 11 -1.55 -12.50 15.37
N VAL A 12 -0.71 -13.54 15.39
CA VAL A 12 -0.79 -14.68 14.46
C VAL A 12 -0.77 -15.93 15.32
N ALA A 13 -1.34 -17.04 14.87
CA ALA A 13 -1.41 -18.26 15.66
C ALA A 13 -0.06 -18.63 16.31
N GLY A 14 0.01 -18.57 17.64
CA GLY A 14 1.18 -18.90 18.43
C GLY A 14 2.33 -17.88 18.49
N HIS A 15 2.22 -16.74 17.77
CA HIS A 15 3.22 -15.68 17.81
C HIS A 15 2.63 -14.32 17.41
N SER A 16 3.43 -13.26 17.48
CA SER A 16 3.06 -11.93 16.98
C SER A 16 4.05 -11.45 15.93
N ARG A 17 3.54 -10.73 14.94
CA ARG A 17 4.35 -9.97 13.98
C ARG A 17 4.33 -8.51 14.38
N ILE A 18 5.49 -7.99 14.74
CA ILE A 18 5.68 -6.58 15.11
C ILE A 18 6.56 -5.93 14.04
N GLY A 19 6.17 -4.76 13.57
CA GLY A 19 6.93 -4.08 12.56
C GLY A 19 6.85 -2.56 12.66
N LEU A 20 7.76 -1.93 11.94
CA LEU A 20 7.81 -0.49 11.71
C LEU A 20 7.82 -0.22 10.21
N GLY A 21 7.05 0.77 9.78
CA GLY A 21 7.10 1.34 8.44
C GLY A 21 7.45 2.81 8.49
N SER A 22 8.18 3.32 7.50
CA SER A 22 8.49 4.73 7.40
C SER A 22 8.27 5.24 5.98
N TYR A 23 7.74 6.44 5.87
CA TYR A 23 7.62 7.19 4.61
C TYR A 23 8.88 7.99 4.27
N ALA A 24 9.89 7.95 5.11
CA ALA A 24 11.12 8.74 4.97
C ALA A 24 12.14 8.14 3.98
N GLY A 25 11.71 7.36 3.00
CA GLY A 25 12.59 6.79 1.97
C GLY A 25 13.62 5.81 2.54
N ALA A 26 14.92 6.04 2.33
CA ALA A 26 16.00 5.14 2.72
C ALA A 26 16.22 4.99 4.25
N SER A 27 15.18 4.65 4.99
CA SER A 27 15.19 4.52 6.44
C SER A 27 15.84 3.21 6.89
N LYS A 28 16.79 3.29 7.82
CA LYS A 28 17.35 2.13 8.51
C LYS A 28 16.48 1.81 9.73
N LEU A 29 15.48 0.94 9.55
CA LEU A 29 14.45 0.69 10.56
C LEU A 29 14.83 -0.36 11.62
N ARG A 30 15.94 -1.10 11.43
CA ARG A 30 16.30 -2.18 12.35
C ARG A 30 16.52 -1.69 13.77
N LYS A 31 17.37 -0.70 13.98
CA LYS A 31 17.65 -0.16 15.32
C LYS A 31 16.41 0.44 15.99
N PRO A 32 15.59 1.31 15.31
CA PRO A 32 14.32 1.76 15.86
C PRO A 32 13.35 0.63 16.21
N LEU A 33 13.31 -0.46 15.42
CA LEU A 33 12.48 -1.63 15.74
C LEU A 33 12.98 -2.35 16.98
N GLU A 34 14.27 -2.56 17.13
CA GLU A 34 14.86 -3.18 18.32
C GLU A 34 14.62 -2.34 19.59
N GLU A 35 14.67 -1.01 19.49
CA GLU A 35 14.32 -0.10 20.59
C GLU A 35 12.84 -0.18 20.95
N PHE A 36 11.97 -0.26 19.94
CA PHE A 36 10.53 -0.42 20.15
C PHE A 36 10.18 -1.75 20.82
N LEU A 37 10.79 -2.86 20.37
CA LEU A 37 10.60 -4.19 20.97
C LEU A 37 11.09 -4.24 22.42
N ARG A 38 12.21 -3.59 22.71
CA ARG A 38 12.77 -3.48 24.07
C ARG A 38 11.81 -2.73 25.01
N GLY A 39 11.15 -1.69 24.50
CA GLY A 39 10.11 -0.97 25.26
C GLY A 39 8.84 -1.77 25.52
N LEU A 40 8.62 -2.88 24.80
CA LEU A 40 7.52 -3.82 24.98
C LEU A 40 7.93 -5.07 25.79
N ASP A 41 9.19 -5.16 26.20
CA ASP A 41 9.79 -6.36 26.82
C ASP A 41 9.64 -7.63 25.97
N VAL A 42 9.82 -7.47 24.65
CA VAL A 42 9.67 -8.56 23.67
C VAL A 42 11.01 -8.85 23.00
N ALA A 43 11.42 -10.11 23.03
CA ALA A 43 12.56 -10.59 22.26
C ALA A 43 12.15 -10.98 20.84
N ALA A 44 12.88 -10.46 19.84
CA ALA A 44 12.68 -10.85 18.46
C ALA A 44 13.47 -12.12 18.13
N THR A 45 12.82 -13.08 17.49
CA THR A 45 13.45 -14.32 17.02
C THR A 45 13.95 -14.22 15.59
N ARG A 46 13.34 -13.38 14.77
CA ARG A 46 13.66 -13.22 13.35
C ARG A 46 13.32 -11.81 12.85
N PHE A 47 14.18 -11.26 12.00
CA PHE A 47 13.94 -9.97 11.33
C PHE A 47 13.86 -10.16 9.82
N HIS A 48 12.96 -9.44 9.19
CA HIS A 48 12.92 -9.24 7.74
C HIS A 48 12.42 -7.82 7.44
N GLY A 49 12.71 -7.33 6.25
CA GLY A 49 12.27 -6.02 5.82
C GLY A 49 12.50 -5.82 4.33
N THR A 50 11.73 -4.92 3.75
CA THR A 50 11.83 -4.58 2.33
C THR A 50 11.43 -3.13 2.10
N TYR A 51 11.82 -2.60 0.97
CA TYR A 51 11.29 -1.35 0.43
C TYR A 51 10.18 -1.68 -0.56
N PHE A 52 9.13 -0.88 -0.53
CA PHE A 52 8.08 -0.96 -1.53
C PHE A 52 7.72 0.44 -2.05
N PRO A 53 7.54 0.61 -3.36
CA PRO A 53 7.09 1.87 -3.92
C PRO A 53 5.60 2.06 -3.62
N ALA A 54 5.24 3.25 -3.13
CA ALA A 54 3.85 3.65 -2.98
C ALA A 54 3.49 4.66 -4.08
N GLY A 55 2.56 4.28 -4.92
CA GLY A 55 2.14 5.09 -6.07
C GLY A 55 2.44 4.42 -7.39
N LEU A 56 1.52 4.60 -8.36
CA LEU A 56 1.55 3.88 -9.62
C LEU A 56 2.85 4.06 -10.39
N GLY A 57 3.54 2.95 -10.63
CA GLY A 57 4.66 2.83 -11.55
C GLY A 57 4.23 2.39 -12.95
N ALA A 58 5.19 1.90 -13.73
CA ALA A 58 4.92 1.35 -15.05
C ALA A 58 4.25 -0.04 -14.92
N PRO A 59 2.98 -0.20 -15.33
CA PRO A 59 2.29 -1.48 -15.21
C PRO A 59 2.76 -2.52 -16.25
N THR A 60 3.52 -2.09 -17.24
CA THR A 60 4.15 -2.99 -18.22
C THR A 60 5.53 -2.48 -18.60
N VAL A 61 6.46 -3.40 -18.82
CA VAL A 61 7.81 -3.14 -19.34
C VAL A 61 8.05 -4.08 -20.51
N GLY A 62 8.19 -3.53 -21.72
CA GLY A 62 8.22 -4.35 -22.92
C GLY A 62 6.97 -5.22 -23.02
N ARG A 63 7.17 -6.52 -23.08
CA ARG A 63 6.09 -7.53 -23.13
C ARG A 63 5.78 -8.18 -21.76
N VAL A 64 6.19 -7.56 -20.67
CA VAL A 64 5.99 -8.07 -19.32
C VAL A 64 4.94 -7.23 -18.59
N PHE A 65 3.97 -7.88 -17.95
CA PHE A 65 3.05 -7.26 -17.02
C PHE A 65 3.68 -7.17 -15.63
N ALA A 66 3.52 -6.03 -14.95
CA ALA A 66 3.93 -5.84 -13.57
C ALA A 66 2.69 -5.68 -12.68
N VAL A 67 2.67 -6.35 -11.53
CA VAL A 67 1.52 -6.38 -10.61
C VAL A 67 2.02 -6.24 -9.17
N GLY A 68 1.22 -5.64 -8.30
CA GLY A 68 1.58 -5.46 -6.89
C GLY A 68 2.69 -4.43 -6.70
N ASP A 69 3.60 -4.68 -5.79
CA ASP A 69 4.68 -3.75 -5.43
C ASP A 69 5.61 -3.46 -6.62
N SER A 70 5.83 -4.42 -7.51
CA SER A 70 6.65 -4.23 -8.72
C SER A 70 6.08 -3.16 -9.67
N ALA A 71 4.77 -2.89 -9.61
CA ALA A 71 4.09 -1.84 -10.37
C ALA A 71 3.65 -0.65 -9.49
N GLY A 72 4.10 -0.61 -8.23
CA GLY A 72 3.74 0.44 -7.30
C GLY A 72 2.26 0.47 -6.93
N HIS A 73 1.59 -0.68 -6.90
CA HIS A 73 0.17 -0.76 -6.59
C HIS A 73 -0.15 -0.52 -5.11
N CYS A 74 0.84 -0.43 -4.23
CA CYS A 74 0.63 -0.06 -2.85
C CYS A 74 0.03 1.35 -2.76
N LEU A 75 -1.07 1.49 -2.01
CA LEU A 75 -1.74 2.78 -1.83
C LEU A 75 -0.86 3.70 -0.98
N PRO A 76 -0.59 4.92 -1.44
CA PRO A 76 0.01 5.95 -0.60
C PRO A 76 -0.82 6.19 0.67
N LEU A 77 -0.23 6.78 1.69
CA LEU A 77 -0.83 7.11 2.98
C LEU A 77 -1.11 5.89 3.88
N THR A 78 -1.79 4.87 3.39
CA THR A 78 -2.18 3.70 4.19
C THR A 78 -1.18 2.55 4.13
N GLY A 79 -0.33 2.49 3.09
CA GLY A 79 0.57 1.38 2.86
C GLY A 79 -0.15 0.08 2.48
N GLU A 80 -1.45 0.16 2.11
CA GLU A 80 -2.22 -1.00 1.71
C GLU A 80 -1.82 -1.46 0.32
N GLY A 81 -1.22 -2.65 0.21
CA GLY A 81 -0.77 -3.25 -1.04
C GLY A 81 -1.57 -4.49 -1.47
N ILE A 82 -2.13 -5.25 -0.50
CA ILE A 82 -2.73 -6.56 -0.77
C ILE A 82 -3.97 -6.44 -1.68
N ARG A 83 -4.94 -5.64 -1.32
CA ARG A 83 -6.19 -5.48 -2.09
C ARG A 83 -5.96 -4.94 -3.49
N PRO A 84 -5.18 -3.84 -3.70
CA PRO A 84 -4.82 -3.41 -5.05
C PRO A 84 -4.06 -4.46 -5.86
N ALA A 85 -3.14 -5.21 -5.24
CA ALA A 85 -2.40 -6.26 -5.93
C ALA A 85 -3.33 -7.39 -6.41
N VAL A 86 -4.29 -7.82 -5.58
CA VAL A 86 -5.30 -8.82 -5.96
C VAL A 86 -6.19 -8.30 -7.10
N TYR A 87 -6.67 -7.06 -7.00
CA TYR A 87 -7.51 -6.46 -8.03
C TYR A 87 -6.79 -6.38 -9.39
N PHE A 88 -5.61 -5.76 -9.43
CA PHE A 88 -4.84 -5.63 -10.67
C PHE A 88 -4.29 -6.97 -11.17
N GLY A 89 -4.01 -7.91 -10.25
CA GLY A 89 -3.64 -9.27 -10.59
C GLY A 89 -4.74 -10.02 -11.32
N ARG A 90 -6.00 -9.88 -10.86
CA ARG A 90 -7.16 -10.45 -11.55
C ARG A 90 -7.35 -9.84 -12.94
N VAL A 91 -7.30 -8.50 -13.04
CA VAL A 91 -7.38 -7.81 -14.34
C VAL A 91 -6.28 -8.27 -15.29
N CYS A 92 -5.06 -8.40 -14.80
CA CYS A 92 -3.93 -8.90 -15.57
C CYS A 92 -4.19 -10.33 -16.05
N GLY A 93 -4.62 -11.24 -15.16
CA GLY A 93 -4.91 -12.63 -15.47
C GLY A 93 -6.01 -12.78 -16.53
N GLU A 94 -7.10 -12.02 -16.43
CA GLU A 94 -8.21 -12.02 -17.41
C GLU A 94 -7.72 -11.58 -18.81
N LEU A 95 -6.87 -10.57 -18.88
CA LEU A 95 -6.31 -10.07 -20.15
C LEU A 95 -5.28 -11.03 -20.75
N VAL A 96 -4.42 -11.61 -19.92
CA VAL A 96 -3.45 -12.65 -20.35
C VAL A 96 -4.19 -13.87 -20.88
N GLN A 97 -5.22 -14.35 -20.16
CA GLN A 97 -6.04 -15.48 -20.61
C GLN A 97 -6.73 -15.16 -21.95
N SER A 98 -7.27 -13.95 -22.09
CA SER A 98 -7.91 -13.53 -23.36
C SER A 98 -6.93 -13.51 -24.54
N ALA A 99 -5.66 -13.19 -24.28
CA ALA A 99 -4.62 -13.21 -25.30
C ALA A 99 -4.19 -14.64 -25.64
N ILE A 100 -4.08 -15.53 -24.64
CA ILE A 100 -3.77 -16.96 -24.83
C ILE A 100 -4.85 -17.65 -25.65
N ASP A 101 -6.13 -17.37 -25.35
CA ASP A 101 -7.29 -17.91 -26.08
C ASP A 101 -7.45 -17.31 -27.50
N GLY A 102 -6.57 -16.39 -27.90
CA GLY A 102 -6.66 -15.73 -29.21
C GLY A 102 -7.81 -14.72 -29.36
N ARG A 103 -8.53 -14.41 -28.26
CA ARG A 103 -9.65 -13.46 -28.28
C ARG A 103 -9.20 -12.02 -28.55
N ILE A 104 -7.99 -11.67 -28.09
CA ILE A 104 -7.36 -10.37 -28.36
C ILE A 104 -5.87 -10.57 -28.66
N PRO A 105 -5.26 -9.69 -29.49
CA PRO A 105 -3.81 -9.67 -29.67
C PRO A 105 -3.09 -9.34 -28.33
N PHE A 106 -1.91 -9.92 -28.11
CA PHE A 106 -1.13 -9.70 -26.89
C PHE A 106 -0.83 -8.22 -26.62
N ASP A 107 -0.52 -7.45 -27.66
CA ASP A 107 -0.24 -6.03 -27.53
C ASP A 107 -1.49 -5.22 -27.10
N ARG A 108 -2.68 -5.70 -27.49
CA ARG A 108 -3.96 -5.16 -26.99
C ARG A 108 -4.17 -5.48 -25.52
N ALA A 109 -3.78 -6.66 -25.05
CA ALA A 109 -3.83 -7.00 -23.64
C ALA A 109 -2.92 -6.07 -22.80
N LEU A 110 -1.69 -5.78 -23.27
CA LEU A 110 -0.78 -4.84 -22.63
C LEU A 110 -1.36 -3.42 -22.56
N GLN A 111 -1.92 -2.93 -23.68
CA GLN A 111 -2.56 -1.62 -23.73
C GLN A 111 -3.77 -1.50 -22.80
N ALA A 112 -4.64 -2.52 -22.80
CA ALA A 112 -5.83 -2.57 -21.96
C ALA A 112 -5.45 -2.59 -20.46
N TYR A 113 -4.43 -3.35 -20.10
CA TYR A 113 -3.92 -3.38 -18.74
C TYR A 113 -3.38 -2.02 -18.29
N ARG A 114 -2.54 -1.39 -19.12
CA ARG A 114 -2.05 -0.01 -18.87
C ARG A 114 -3.19 0.98 -18.66
N ALA A 115 -4.18 0.95 -19.53
CA ALA A 115 -5.35 1.83 -19.43
C ALA A 115 -6.11 1.61 -18.11
N ARG A 116 -6.32 0.35 -17.73
CA ARG A 116 -7.00 -0.01 -16.48
C ARG A 116 -6.24 0.46 -15.25
N VAL A 117 -4.93 0.26 -15.18
CA VAL A 117 -4.11 0.74 -14.07
C VAL A 117 -4.10 2.26 -14.00
N PHE A 118 -3.86 2.95 -15.12
CA PHE A 118 -3.81 4.41 -15.14
C PHE A 118 -5.15 5.10 -14.97
N ALA A 119 -6.28 4.40 -15.10
CA ALA A 119 -7.59 4.95 -14.72
C ALA A 119 -7.63 5.36 -13.22
N HIS A 120 -6.83 4.71 -12.37
CA HIS A 120 -6.74 4.99 -10.94
C HIS A 120 -5.74 6.11 -10.57
N ARG A 121 -5.01 6.68 -11.54
CA ARG A 121 -3.93 7.66 -11.27
C ARG A 121 -4.33 8.87 -10.42
N ARG A 122 -5.57 9.38 -10.62
CA ARG A 122 -6.07 10.55 -9.84
C ARG A 122 -6.23 10.22 -8.37
N ALA A 123 -6.72 9.06 -8.09
CA ALA A 123 -6.93 8.56 -6.77
C ALA A 123 -5.59 8.31 -6.03
N TYR A 124 -4.61 7.72 -6.69
CA TYR A 124 -3.25 7.59 -6.15
C TYR A 124 -2.59 8.95 -5.92
N ALA A 125 -2.78 9.92 -6.84
CA ALA A 125 -2.27 11.28 -6.68
C ALA A 125 -2.88 11.98 -5.46
N MET A 126 -4.19 11.82 -5.24
CA MET A 126 -4.88 12.35 -4.06
C MET A 126 -4.32 11.75 -2.76
N LEU A 127 -4.17 10.43 -2.68
CA LEU A 127 -3.59 9.79 -1.48
C LEU A 127 -2.14 10.22 -1.25
N ARG A 128 -1.36 10.41 -2.31
CA ARG A 128 0.01 10.95 -2.20
C ARG A 128 0.01 12.38 -1.64
N ALA A 129 -0.92 13.23 -2.09
CA ALA A 129 -1.08 14.58 -1.57
C ALA A 129 -1.47 14.56 -0.08
N LEU A 130 -2.40 13.69 0.31
CA LEU A 130 -2.78 13.49 1.71
C LEU A 130 -1.59 12.98 2.55
N GLN A 131 -0.83 12.02 2.06
CA GLN A 131 0.39 11.54 2.73
C GLN A 131 1.40 12.68 2.92
N TRP A 132 1.58 13.51 1.91
CA TRP A 132 2.46 14.67 1.99
C TRP A 132 1.99 15.68 3.05
N ALA A 133 0.68 15.93 3.15
CA ALA A 133 0.10 16.79 4.17
C ALA A 133 0.26 16.21 5.59
N VAL A 134 -0.08 14.94 5.78
CA VAL A 134 0.03 14.23 7.07
C VAL A 134 1.48 14.22 7.58
N ARG A 135 2.46 14.02 6.71
CA ARG A 135 3.89 14.05 7.07
C ARG A 135 4.35 15.41 7.62
N ARG A 136 3.65 16.49 7.30
CA ARG A 136 3.95 17.87 7.74
C ARG A 136 3.15 18.31 8.95
N MET A 137 2.16 17.51 9.36
CA MET A 137 1.37 17.83 10.54
C MET A 137 2.16 17.62 11.82
N PRO A 138 1.98 18.48 12.83
CA PRO A 138 2.45 18.20 14.18
C PRO A 138 1.88 16.88 14.70
N ALA A 139 2.71 16.07 15.38
CA ALA A 139 2.28 14.78 15.92
C ALA A 139 1.07 14.89 16.86
N THR A 140 0.91 16.01 17.54
CA THR A 140 -0.22 16.32 18.44
C THR A 140 -1.58 16.36 17.72
N TRP A 141 -1.60 16.54 16.39
CA TRP A 141 -2.84 16.59 15.61
C TRP A 141 -3.26 15.23 15.05
N LEU A 142 -2.31 14.26 14.99
CA LEU A 142 -2.57 12.95 14.37
C LEU A 142 -3.58 12.13 15.19
N GLY A 143 -3.49 12.15 16.52
CA GLY A 143 -4.46 11.47 17.39
C GLY A 143 -5.88 12.01 17.21
N PRO A 144 -6.12 13.30 17.46
CA PRO A 144 -7.44 13.92 17.26
C PRO A 144 -8.00 13.74 15.83
N LEU A 145 -7.16 13.79 14.81
CA LEU A 145 -7.57 13.55 13.42
C LEU A 145 -8.02 12.11 13.19
N ALA A 146 -7.28 11.14 13.74
CA ALA A 146 -7.64 9.73 13.65
C ALA A 146 -8.94 9.43 14.41
N GLU A 147 -9.11 9.99 15.60
CA GLU A 147 -10.35 9.87 16.38
C GLU A 147 -11.54 10.49 15.65
N PHE A 148 -11.37 11.69 15.08
CA PHE A 148 -12.40 12.34 14.28
C PHE A 148 -12.78 11.50 13.07
N GLY A 149 -11.80 11.02 12.29
CA GLY A 149 -12.05 10.16 11.13
C GLY A 149 -12.66 8.81 11.48
N GLY A 150 -12.38 8.29 12.69
CA GLY A 150 -12.93 7.05 13.23
C GLY A 150 -14.36 7.13 13.75
N ARG A 151 -14.93 8.34 13.94
CA ARG A 151 -16.33 8.50 14.41
C ARG A 151 -17.29 7.78 13.48
N PRO A 152 -18.27 7.02 14.01
CA PRO A 152 -19.14 6.17 13.18
C PRO A 152 -19.82 6.91 12.01
N ALA A 153 -20.35 8.10 12.24
CA ALA A 153 -21.00 8.91 11.20
C ALA A 153 -20.03 9.38 10.09
N ILE A 154 -18.79 9.70 10.45
CA ILE A 154 -17.75 10.13 9.51
C ILE A 154 -17.21 8.94 8.73
N ARG A 155 -16.89 7.85 9.46
CA ARG A 155 -16.43 6.59 8.88
C ARG A 155 -17.41 6.01 7.88
N ALA A 156 -18.71 5.99 8.19
CA ALA A 156 -19.74 5.50 7.29
C ALA A 156 -19.79 6.23 5.93
N ARG A 157 -19.32 7.48 5.87
CA ARG A 157 -19.29 8.27 4.63
C ARG A 157 -18.08 7.98 3.74
N TRP A 158 -16.90 7.82 4.33
CA TRP A 158 -15.67 7.67 3.55
C TRP A 158 -15.23 6.21 3.39
N TRP A 159 -15.57 5.31 4.34
CA TRP A 159 -15.12 3.92 4.33
C TRP A 159 -15.58 3.12 3.11
N PRO A 160 -16.84 3.21 2.65
CA PRO A 160 -17.24 2.55 1.41
C PRO A 160 -16.46 3.05 0.20
N ARG A 161 -16.28 4.39 0.08
CA ARG A 161 -15.48 4.98 -1.00
C ARG A 161 -14.03 4.54 -0.96
N TYR A 162 -13.45 4.39 0.22
CA TYR A 162 -12.10 3.86 0.37
C TYR A 162 -12.02 2.39 -0.03
N LEU A 163 -13.01 1.56 0.34
CA LEU A 163 -13.05 0.16 -0.05
C LEU A 163 -13.25 -0.04 -1.56
N ASP A 164 -13.97 0.86 -2.22
CA ASP A 164 -14.13 0.86 -3.68
C ASP A 164 -12.90 1.42 -4.41
N PHE A 165 -12.01 2.04 -3.67
CA PHE A 165 -10.79 2.61 -4.20
C PHE A 165 -9.82 1.50 -4.60
N GLY A 166 -9.48 1.41 -5.88
CA GLY A 166 -8.62 0.36 -6.42
C GLY A 166 -9.36 -0.93 -6.80
N LYS A 167 -10.69 -0.87 -7.01
CA LYS A 167 -11.49 -1.90 -7.68
C LYS A 167 -11.62 -1.59 -9.18
#